data_8cec9dd239d994e71647fcb8300ea315
#
_entry.id   8cec9dd239d994e71647fcb8300ea315
#
_cell.length_a   1.000
_cell.length_b   1.000
_cell.length_c   1.000
_cell.angle_alpha   90.00
_cell.angle_beta   90.00
_cell.angle_gamma   90.00
#
_symmetry.space_group_name_H-M   'P 1'
#
loop_
_entity.id
_entity.type
_entity.pdbx_description
1 polymer ?
#
loop_
_entity_poly.entity_id
_entity_poly.type
_entity_poly.pdbx_seq_one_letter_code
_entity_poly.pdbx_strand_id
1 'polypeptide(L)'
;MKKLLLTLLFVCYLNVNAQTPIQEFNFNGTLNNTANTISFMGTDNFVTDRSGVVKGAQRLNNKALEAVIDNIPQGRAARTISIWVKFNDIANANYIWGYGNAYNAQYCGLLQQGTASSNSDLSLAAWGASNDVIVSTPLEKYVWYNYTITYEGVTSKIYRDGKLLKYLEGMTRSTNGSVFRLGEINTTIGINADVDDLKIYDFAMTPEQVKDLYENEKPVLSVATAPVEQTKATVVKGKVVKPGNGTIITSSDVNTTKSVEIYSQGQKIVGGNAMNINDLPEGTYLLKVSSLSLIHI
;
A
#
# COMPACT_ATOMS: atom_id res chain seq x y z
N MET A 1 -62.13 -14.57 11.89
CA MET A 1 -60.86 -15.34 11.91
C MET A 1 -59.78 -14.54 11.24
N LYS A 2 -58.96 -13.83 12.02
CA LYS A 2 -57.85 -13.01 11.54
C LYS A 2 -56.66 -13.92 11.35
N LYS A 3 -56.16 -14.09 10.11
CA LYS A 3 -54.93 -14.80 9.81
C LYS A 3 -53.74 -13.87 10.16
N LEU A 4 -53.02 -14.24 11.23
CA LEU A 4 -51.77 -13.62 11.64
C LEU A 4 -50.66 -14.09 10.68
N LEU A 5 -50.23 -13.22 9.78
CA LEU A 5 -49.08 -13.48 8.88
C LEU A 5 -47.81 -13.21 9.68
N LEU A 6 -47.18 -14.25 10.19
CA LEU A 6 -45.88 -14.17 10.87
C LEU A 6 -44.80 -14.10 9.81
N THR A 7 -44.37 -12.89 9.48
CA THR A 7 -43.21 -12.68 8.60
C THR A 7 -41.94 -12.94 9.41
N LEU A 8 -41.38 -14.13 9.24
CA LEU A 8 -40.09 -14.51 9.81
C LEU A 8 -39.00 -13.72 9.08
N LEU A 9 -38.56 -12.61 9.66
CA LEU A 9 -37.40 -11.88 9.17
C LEU A 9 -36.17 -12.75 9.50
N PHE A 10 -35.69 -13.49 8.50
CA PHE A 10 -34.40 -14.19 8.56
C PHE A 10 -33.33 -13.12 8.42
N VAL A 11 -32.91 -12.53 9.54
CA VAL A 11 -31.71 -11.68 9.59
C VAL A 11 -30.52 -12.63 9.49
N CYS A 12 -30.03 -12.82 8.26
CA CYS A 12 -28.71 -13.41 8.05
C CYS A 12 -27.69 -12.45 8.67
N TYR A 13 -27.32 -12.71 9.91
CA TYR A 13 -26.05 -12.20 10.44
C TYR A 13 -24.95 -12.83 9.61
N LEU A 14 -24.51 -12.12 8.59
CA LEU A 14 -23.20 -12.36 8.00
C LEU A 14 -22.21 -12.08 9.13
N ASN A 15 -21.79 -13.13 9.82
CA ASN A 15 -20.60 -13.07 10.65
C ASN A 15 -19.44 -12.78 9.67
N VAL A 16 -19.17 -11.50 9.42
CA VAL A 16 -17.89 -11.07 8.89
C VAL A 16 -16.93 -11.33 10.04
N ASN A 17 -16.49 -12.58 10.16
CA ASN A 17 -15.33 -12.87 10.97
C ASN A 17 -14.21 -12.06 10.34
N ALA A 18 -13.79 -10.97 10.97
CA ALA A 18 -12.56 -10.31 10.66
C ALA A 18 -11.47 -11.38 10.74
N GLN A 19 -10.99 -11.81 9.58
CA GLN A 19 -10.00 -12.88 9.50
C GLN A 19 -8.69 -12.30 10.03
N THR A 20 -8.36 -12.67 11.27
CA THR A 20 -7.15 -12.18 11.93
C THR A 20 -5.93 -12.89 11.36
N PRO A 21 -4.86 -12.16 11.07
CA PRO A 21 -3.58 -12.76 10.71
C PRO A 21 -3.01 -13.55 11.90
N ILE A 22 -2.32 -14.64 11.61
CA ILE A 22 -1.55 -15.37 12.63
C ILE A 22 -0.32 -14.60 13.06
N GLN A 23 0.21 -13.72 12.16
CA GLN A 23 1.28 -12.78 12.45
C GLN A 23 1.01 -11.45 11.72
N GLU A 24 1.27 -10.35 12.41
CA GLU A 24 1.17 -9.01 11.88
C GLU A 24 2.30 -8.13 12.40
N PHE A 25 3.01 -7.46 11.48
CA PHE A 25 4.11 -6.54 11.76
C PHE A 25 3.84 -5.22 11.07
N ASN A 26 3.52 -4.19 11.84
CA ASN A 26 3.13 -2.86 11.33
C ASN A 26 4.32 -1.92 11.18
N PHE A 27 5.51 -2.30 11.63
CA PHE A 27 6.74 -1.50 11.58
C PHE A 27 6.63 -0.06 12.13
N ASN A 28 5.66 0.21 12.98
CA ASN A 28 5.40 1.51 13.60
C ASN A 28 6.41 1.78 14.74
N GLY A 29 7.68 2.05 14.37
CA GLY A 29 8.77 2.29 15.31
C GLY A 29 9.24 1.05 16.07
N THR A 30 8.86 -0.15 15.65
CA THR A 30 9.27 -1.42 16.24
C THR A 30 9.38 -2.52 15.18
N LEU A 31 10.26 -3.49 15.41
CA LEU A 31 10.38 -4.72 14.63
C LEU A 31 9.55 -5.87 15.22
N ASN A 32 8.80 -5.63 16.30
CA ASN A 32 7.95 -6.63 16.93
C ASN A 32 6.64 -6.81 16.16
N ASN A 33 6.08 -8.02 16.22
CA ASN A 33 4.70 -8.24 15.82
C ASN A 33 3.74 -7.50 16.77
N THR A 34 2.49 -7.31 16.36
CA THR A 34 1.46 -6.60 17.15
C THR A 34 1.20 -7.24 18.52
N ALA A 35 1.43 -8.55 18.66
CA ALA A 35 1.31 -9.28 19.92
C ALA A 35 2.54 -9.17 20.85
N ASN A 36 3.64 -8.55 20.39
CA ASN A 36 4.94 -8.47 21.08
C ASN A 36 5.53 -9.85 21.49
N THR A 37 5.27 -10.87 20.70
CA THR A 37 5.76 -12.24 20.94
C THR A 37 6.91 -12.64 20.03
N ILE A 38 7.03 -12.00 18.87
CA ILE A 38 8.06 -12.26 17.85
C ILE A 38 8.61 -10.91 17.42
N SER A 39 9.94 -10.85 17.23
CA SER A 39 10.62 -9.67 16.68
C SER A 39 11.49 -10.08 15.51
N PHE A 40 11.54 -9.24 14.49
CA PHE A 40 12.59 -9.34 13.50
C PHE A 40 13.95 -8.96 14.12
N MET A 41 14.96 -9.76 13.82
CA MET A 41 16.37 -9.48 14.11
C MET A 41 16.98 -8.75 12.91
N GLY A 42 17.80 -7.75 13.19
CA GLY A 42 18.50 -6.94 12.20
C GLY A 42 18.58 -5.48 12.60
N THR A 43 18.83 -4.60 11.64
CA THR A 43 18.96 -3.16 11.88
C THR A 43 17.62 -2.48 11.65
N ASP A 44 17.10 -1.82 12.66
CA ASP A 44 15.95 -0.93 12.55
C ASP A 44 16.33 0.35 11.76
N ASN A 45 15.48 0.72 10.84
CA ASN A 45 15.61 1.95 10.05
C ASN A 45 14.21 2.44 9.66
N PHE A 46 13.53 3.07 10.61
CA PHE A 46 12.15 3.48 10.42
C PHE A 46 12.05 4.78 9.63
N VAL A 47 11.15 4.77 8.65
CA VAL A 47 10.85 5.86 7.73
C VAL A 47 9.37 6.20 7.75
N THR A 48 8.99 7.28 7.06
CA THR A 48 7.58 7.65 6.90
C THR A 48 6.86 6.63 6.02
N ASP A 49 5.70 6.16 6.46
CA ASP A 49 4.84 5.20 5.77
C ASP A 49 4.08 5.80 4.57
N ARG A 50 3.16 5.01 4.01
CA ARG A 50 2.29 5.40 2.89
C ARG A 50 1.21 6.42 3.27
N SER A 51 0.89 6.55 4.55
CA SER A 51 -0.11 7.47 5.09
C SER A 51 0.50 8.78 5.63
N GLY A 52 1.84 8.90 5.58
CA GLY A 52 2.57 10.05 6.08
C GLY A 52 2.93 9.97 7.57
N VAL A 53 2.73 8.83 8.23
CA VAL A 53 3.09 8.64 9.64
C VAL A 53 4.61 8.47 9.76
N VAL A 54 5.23 9.33 10.58
CA VAL A 54 6.68 9.29 10.83
C VAL A 54 7.03 8.02 11.58
N LYS A 55 8.06 7.30 11.14
CA LYS A 55 8.48 6.00 11.65
C LYS A 55 7.41 4.90 11.50
N GLY A 56 6.51 5.04 10.54
CA GLY A 56 5.44 4.09 10.29
C GLY A 56 5.80 2.96 9.32
N ALA A 57 7.03 2.91 8.80
CA ALA A 57 7.50 1.86 7.90
C ALA A 57 8.98 1.54 8.14
N GLN A 58 9.43 0.36 7.74
CA GLN A 58 10.82 -0.08 7.83
C GLN A 58 11.51 0.06 6.48
N ARG A 59 12.69 0.71 6.44
CA ARG A 59 13.56 0.74 5.27
C ARG A 59 14.53 -0.43 5.29
N LEU A 60 14.52 -1.18 4.20
CA LEU A 60 15.52 -2.20 3.88
C LEU A 60 16.53 -1.60 2.89
N ASN A 61 17.80 -1.61 3.25
CA ASN A 61 18.87 -1.10 2.41
C ASN A 61 19.99 -2.15 2.33
N ASN A 62 19.81 -3.12 1.42
CA ASN A 62 20.71 -4.24 1.21
C ASN A 62 21.01 -5.05 2.49
N LYS A 63 20.08 -5.05 3.45
CA LYS A 63 20.16 -5.82 4.68
C LYS A 63 18.83 -6.51 4.93
N ALA A 64 18.88 -7.82 5.12
CA ALA A 64 17.72 -8.60 5.50
C ALA A 64 17.37 -8.41 6.98
N LEU A 65 16.09 -8.56 7.28
CA LEU A 65 15.60 -8.81 8.62
C LEU A 65 15.12 -10.26 8.71
N GLU A 66 15.39 -10.94 9.81
CA GLU A 66 15.00 -12.34 10.02
C GLU A 66 14.16 -12.51 11.27
N ALA A 67 13.13 -13.35 11.19
CA ALA A 67 12.33 -13.75 12.34
C ALA A 67 12.07 -15.26 12.31
N VAL A 68 12.08 -15.91 13.47
CA VAL A 68 11.62 -17.28 13.62
C VAL A 68 10.13 -17.25 13.89
N ILE A 69 9.35 -17.84 12.98
CA ILE A 69 7.87 -17.88 13.04
C ILE A 69 7.44 -19.35 13.04
N ASP A 70 7.34 -19.94 14.23
CA ASP A 70 7.11 -21.38 14.37
C ASP A 70 5.72 -21.82 13.84
N ASN A 71 4.73 -20.94 13.86
CA ASN A 71 3.39 -21.20 13.36
C ASN A 71 3.16 -20.79 11.88
N ILE A 72 4.23 -20.49 11.14
CA ILE A 72 4.08 -20.17 9.70
C ILE A 72 3.60 -21.41 8.92
N PRO A 73 2.66 -21.26 7.96
CA PRO A 73 2.14 -22.39 7.22
C PRO A 73 3.21 -23.17 6.46
N GLN A 74 3.30 -24.46 6.72
CA GLN A 74 4.26 -25.39 6.13
C GLN A 74 3.63 -26.28 5.05
N GLY A 75 4.47 -26.91 4.24
CA GLY A 75 4.08 -27.90 3.26
C GLY A 75 3.01 -27.36 2.30
N ARG A 76 1.91 -28.11 2.22
CA ARG A 76 0.73 -27.78 1.40
C ARG A 76 -0.33 -26.98 2.13
N ALA A 77 -0.06 -26.52 3.36
CA ALA A 77 -1.02 -25.74 4.11
C ALA A 77 -1.39 -24.46 3.37
N ALA A 78 -2.68 -24.14 3.40
CA ALA A 78 -3.19 -22.89 2.85
C ALA A 78 -2.55 -21.69 3.54
N ARG A 79 -2.36 -20.60 2.81
CA ARG A 79 -1.75 -19.37 3.35
C ARG A 79 -2.09 -18.15 2.53
N THR A 80 -2.05 -17.00 3.18
CA THR A 80 -2.01 -15.69 2.55
C THR A 80 -0.90 -14.89 3.19
N ILE A 81 -0.10 -14.19 2.38
CA ILE A 81 0.92 -13.24 2.86
C ILE A 81 0.71 -11.93 2.12
N SER A 82 0.50 -10.86 2.87
CA SER A 82 0.31 -9.50 2.35
C SER A 82 1.37 -8.58 2.92
N ILE A 83 1.87 -7.66 2.10
CA ILE A 83 2.86 -6.66 2.49
C ILE A 83 2.76 -5.43 1.59
N TRP A 84 2.99 -4.25 2.15
CA TRP A 84 3.20 -3.02 1.41
C TRP A 84 4.69 -2.79 1.15
N VAL A 85 5.02 -2.41 -0.09
CA VAL A 85 6.41 -2.22 -0.54
C VAL A 85 6.51 -0.97 -1.40
N LYS A 86 7.52 -0.14 -1.10
CA LYS A 86 7.91 1.00 -1.94
C LYS A 86 9.37 0.84 -2.34
N PHE A 87 9.64 0.57 -3.61
CA PHE A 87 11.01 0.37 -4.09
C PHE A 87 11.73 1.71 -4.23
N ASN A 88 12.91 1.83 -3.60
CA ASN A 88 13.79 2.97 -3.73
C ASN A 88 14.77 2.79 -4.91
N ASP A 89 15.07 1.53 -5.28
CA ASP A 89 15.80 1.15 -6.47
C ASP A 89 15.07 0.04 -7.21
N ILE A 90 14.97 0.16 -8.54
CA ILE A 90 14.35 -0.84 -9.43
C ILE A 90 15.33 -1.36 -10.50
N ALA A 91 16.58 -0.91 -10.51
CA ALA A 91 17.58 -1.37 -11.47
C ALA A 91 18.08 -2.79 -11.15
N ASN A 92 18.01 -3.17 -9.88
CA ASN A 92 18.45 -4.48 -9.38
C ASN A 92 17.25 -5.32 -8.92
N ALA A 93 17.45 -6.64 -8.79
CA ALA A 93 16.46 -7.51 -8.21
C ALA A 93 16.22 -7.14 -6.73
N ASN A 94 14.94 -7.12 -6.34
CA ASN A 94 14.50 -6.83 -4.99
C ASN A 94 13.81 -8.06 -4.41
N TYR A 95 14.46 -8.73 -3.47
CA TYR A 95 13.92 -9.88 -2.74
C TYR A 95 13.05 -9.37 -1.61
N ILE A 96 11.73 -9.43 -1.75
CA ILE A 96 10.78 -8.80 -0.82
C ILE A 96 10.73 -9.59 0.48
N TRP A 97 10.43 -10.89 0.37
CA TRP A 97 10.40 -11.81 1.51
C TRP A 97 10.55 -13.26 1.05
N GLY A 98 10.92 -14.14 1.99
CA GLY A 98 10.96 -15.57 1.74
C GLY A 98 11.13 -16.38 3.01
N TYR A 99 10.70 -17.64 2.97
CA TYR A 99 10.93 -18.63 4.01
C TYR A 99 10.96 -20.05 3.42
N GLY A 100 11.48 -20.99 4.18
CA GLY A 100 11.66 -22.37 3.77
C GLY A 100 13.08 -22.69 3.32
N ASN A 101 13.30 -23.89 2.86
CA ASN A 101 14.61 -24.39 2.42
C ASN A 101 14.84 -24.08 0.94
N ALA A 102 16.06 -23.74 0.59
CA ALA A 102 16.51 -23.57 -0.78
C ALA A 102 16.60 -24.93 -1.51
N TYR A 103 15.46 -25.59 -1.67
CA TYR A 103 15.33 -26.90 -2.28
C TYR A 103 14.04 -26.98 -3.10
N ASN A 104 14.03 -27.85 -4.10
CA ASN A 104 12.90 -27.97 -5.04
C ASN A 104 11.54 -28.04 -4.35
N ALA A 105 10.66 -27.07 -4.66
CA ALA A 105 9.32 -26.87 -4.11
C ALA A 105 9.26 -26.62 -2.58
N GLN A 106 10.39 -26.51 -1.86
CA GLN A 106 10.43 -26.31 -0.41
C GLN A 106 10.57 -24.85 0.03
N TYR A 107 10.55 -23.91 -0.90
CA TYR A 107 10.64 -22.49 -0.65
C TYR A 107 9.31 -21.77 -0.93
N CYS A 108 9.09 -20.67 -0.27
CA CYS A 108 8.02 -19.73 -0.59
C CYS A 108 8.58 -18.32 -0.44
N GLY A 109 8.69 -17.59 -1.52
CA GLY A 109 9.26 -16.26 -1.49
C GLY A 109 8.75 -15.38 -2.63
N LEU A 110 8.72 -14.09 -2.39
CA LEU A 110 8.31 -13.08 -3.37
C LEU A 110 9.50 -12.21 -3.74
N LEU A 111 9.73 -12.09 -5.04
CA LEU A 111 10.84 -11.31 -5.56
C LEU A 111 10.38 -10.45 -6.74
N GLN A 112 10.88 -9.22 -6.83
CA GLN A 112 10.74 -8.34 -7.96
C GLN A 112 12.08 -8.25 -8.67
N GLN A 113 12.16 -8.69 -9.92
CA GLN A 113 13.37 -8.60 -10.75
C GLN A 113 13.71 -7.14 -11.02
N GLY A 114 15.00 -6.87 -11.22
CA GLY A 114 15.44 -5.57 -11.70
C GLY A 114 14.91 -5.27 -13.11
N THR A 115 14.77 -3.99 -13.43
CA THR A 115 14.29 -3.55 -14.74
C THR A 115 15.06 -2.35 -15.26
N ALA A 116 15.41 -2.41 -16.55
CA ALA A 116 15.88 -1.26 -17.32
C ALA A 116 14.74 -0.54 -18.05
N SER A 117 13.51 -1.07 -17.99
CA SER A 117 12.30 -0.55 -18.62
C SER A 117 11.19 -0.35 -17.60
N SER A 118 10.00 0.04 -18.03
CA SER A 118 8.83 0.23 -17.16
C SER A 118 8.21 -1.07 -16.65
N ASN A 119 8.63 -2.24 -17.16
CA ASN A 119 8.12 -3.54 -16.74
C ASN A 119 9.21 -4.36 -16.05
N SER A 120 8.81 -5.14 -15.07
CA SER A 120 9.65 -6.04 -14.33
C SER A 120 8.90 -7.33 -13.98
N ASP A 121 9.62 -8.43 -13.86
CA ASP A 121 9.03 -9.71 -13.50
C ASP A 121 8.87 -9.81 -11.96
N LEU A 122 7.62 -10.03 -11.54
CA LEU A 122 7.29 -10.41 -10.18
C LEU A 122 7.17 -11.94 -10.11
N SER A 123 7.95 -12.55 -9.24
CA SER A 123 8.04 -14.00 -9.10
C SER A 123 7.65 -14.46 -7.70
N LEU A 124 6.69 -15.39 -7.62
CA LEU A 124 6.45 -16.19 -6.43
C LEU A 124 7.27 -17.47 -6.56
N ALA A 125 8.46 -17.46 -5.98
CA ALA A 125 9.44 -18.52 -6.07
C ALA A 125 9.12 -19.69 -5.13
N ALA A 126 9.34 -20.91 -5.62
CA ALA A 126 9.27 -22.13 -4.83
C ALA A 126 10.55 -22.98 -4.95
N TRP A 127 11.62 -22.38 -5.48
CA TRP A 127 12.88 -23.02 -5.76
C TRP A 127 12.81 -24.09 -6.87
N GLY A 128 13.21 -23.66 -8.06
CA GLY A 128 13.15 -24.43 -9.30
C GLY A 128 12.19 -23.78 -10.30
N ALA A 129 12.68 -23.48 -11.51
CA ALA A 129 11.98 -22.68 -12.51
C ALA A 129 10.57 -23.20 -12.87
N SER A 130 10.35 -24.53 -12.79
CA SER A 130 9.02 -25.14 -13.01
C SER A 130 8.04 -24.91 -11.85
N ASN A 131 8.53 -24.44 -10.71
CA ASN A 131 7.74 -24.25 -9.49
C ASN A 131 7.39 -22.76 -9.26
N ASP A 132 7.94 -21.86 -10.05
CA ASP A 132 7.78 -20.44 -9.90
C ASP A 132 6.57 -19.91 -10.68
N VAL A 133 5.85 -18.96 -10.09
CA VAL A 133 4.79 -18.22 -10.77
C VAL A 133 5.34 -16.84 -11.12
N ILE A 134 5.48 -16.55 -12.40
CA ILE A 134 6.11 -15.33 -12.89
C ILE A 134 5.12 -14.51 -13.69
N VAL A 135 5.07 -13.19 -13.44
CA VAL A 135 4.26 -12.24 -14.20
C VAL A 135 5.01 -10.94 -14.40
N SER A 136 5.02 -10.42 -15.64
CA SER A 136 5.60 -9.11 -15.95
C SER A 136 4.61 -8.00 -15.61
N THR A 137 5.07 -7.00 -14.87
CA THR A 137 4.23 -5.89 -14.40
C THR A 137 4.95 -4.55 -14.55
N PRO A 138 4.23 -3.44 -14.79
CA PRO A 138 4.79 -2.11 -14.65
C PRO A 138 5.33 -1.89 -13.24
N LEU A 139 6.50 -1.25 -13.13
CA LEU A 139 7.14 -0.94 -11.85
C LEU A 139 7.73 0.46 -11.87
N GLU A 140 7.45 1.24 -10.83
CA GLU A 140 7.94 2.60 -10.64
C GLU A 140 8.63 2.75 -9.28
N LYS A 141 9.67 3.60 -9.23
CA LYS A 141 10.32 3.98 -7.97
C LYS A 141 9.41 4.85 -7.13
N TYR A 142 9.55 4.72 -5.82
CA TYR A 142 8.90 5.57 -4.82
C TYR A 142 7.37 5.50 -4.81
N VAL A 143 6.79 4.49 -5.47
CA VAL A 143 5.36 4.16 -5.44
C VAL A 143 5.14 3.01 -4.47
N TRP A 144 4.14 3.13 -3.60
CA TRP A 144 3.71 2.06 -2.72
C TRP A 144 2.81 1.09 -3.48
N TYR A 145 3.14 -0.18 -3.40
CA TYR A 145 2.37 -1.30 -3.91
C TYR A 145 1.99 -2.25 -2.77
N ASN A 146 0.76 -2.72 -2.73
CA ASN A 146 0.39 -3.85 -1.90
C ASN A 146 0.57 -5.14 -2.69
N TYR A 147 1.39 -6.04 -2.20
CA TYR A 147 1.52 -7.38 -2.75
C TYR A 147 0.88 -8.39 -1.83
N THR A 148 -0.07 -9.16 -2.37
CA THR A 148 -0.68 -10.28 -1.65
C THR A 148 -0.50 -11.55 -2.46
N ILE A 149 -0.03 -12.61 -1.81
CA ILE A 149 -0.01 -13.96 -2.39
C ILE A 149 -0.99 -14.84 -1.64
N THR A 150 -1.66 -15.74 -2.35
CA THR A 150 -2.46 -16.80 -1.74
C THR A 150 -2.03 -18.15 -2.29
N TYR A 151 -2.09 -19.17 -1.43
CA TYR A 151 -1.84 -20.56 -1.82
C TYR A 151 -2.87 -21.47 -1.16
N GLU A 152 -3.49 -22.33 -1.95
CA GLU A 152 -4.50 -23.29 -1.50
C GLU A 152 -4.17 -24.69 -2.03
N GLY A 153 -3.21 -25.36 -1.36
CA GLY A 153 -2.84 -26.76 -1.62
C GLY A 153 -2.23 -27.08 -3.00
N VAL A 154 -2.77 -26.52 -4.07
CA VAL A 154 -2.32 -26.71 -5.46
C VAL A 154 -2.40 -25.45 -6.31
N THR A 155 -3.08 -24.39 -5.85
CA THR A 155 -3.27 -23.15 -6.58
C THR A 155 -2.52 -22.02 -5.91
N SER A 156 -1.64 -21.37 -6.64
CA SER A 156 -0.93 -20.15 -6.22
C SER A 156 -1.47 -18.95 -6.99
N LYS A 157 -1.71 -17.82 -6.28
CA LYS A 157 -2.15 -16.57 -6.90
C LYS A 157 -1.30 -15.41 -6.42
N ILE A 158 -1.01 -14.47 -7.32
CA ILE A 158 -0.31 -13.22 -7.04
C ILE A 158 -1.24 -12.06 -7.31
N TYR A 159 -1.38 -11.17 -6.35
CA TYR A 159 -2.15 -9.94 -6.44
C TYR A 159 -1.25 -8.73 -6.23
N ARG A 160 -1.60 -7.61 -6.88
CA ARG A 160 -1.06 -6.30 -6.58
C ARG A 160 -2.19 -5.29 -6.49
N ASP A 161 -2.20 -4.51 -5.42
CA ASP A 161 -3.21 -3.48 -5.16
C ASP A 161 -4.64 -4.05 -5.24
N GLY A 162 -4.84 -5.21 -4.61
CA GLY A 162 -6.12 -5.93 -4.57
C GLY A 162 -6.53 -6.61 -5.89
N LYS A 163 -5.73 -6.53 -6.95
CA LYS A 163 -6.05 -7.08 -8.28
C LYS A 163 -5.21 -8.31 -8.58
N LEU A 164 -5.87 -9.37 -9.06
CA LEU A 164 -5.19 -10.59 -9.51
C LEU A 164 -4.30 -10.29 -10.73
N LEU A 165 -3.01 -10.60 -10.62
CA LEU A 165 -2.04 -10.51 -11.71
C LEU A 165 -1.86 -11.83 -12.41
N LYS A 166 -1.71 -12.91 -11.64
CA LYS A 166 -1.41 -14.25 -12.16
C LYS A 166 -1.88 -15.32 -11.20
N TYR A 167 -2.27 -16.46 -11.74
CA TYR A 167 -2.46 -17.70 -10.98
C TYR A 167 -1.81 -18.88 -11.71
N LEU A 168 -1.50 -19.92 -10.95
CA LEU A 168 -1.00 -21.19 -11.44
C LEU A 168 -1.64 -22.31 -10.64
N GLU A 169 -2.20 -23.29 -11.33
CA GLU A 169 -2.85 -24.47 -10.77
C GLU A 169 -1.99 -25.73 -10.97
N GLY A 170 -2.28 -26.75 -10.18
CA GLY A 170 -1.64 -28.06 -10.29
C GLY A 170 -0.25 -28.15 -9.64
N MET A 171 0.22 -27.07 -9.00
CA MET A 171 1.54 -27.05 -8.36
C MET A 171 1.44 -27.27 -6.86
N THR A 172 2.03 -28.35 -6.38
CA THR A 172 2.15 -28.60 -4.95
C THR A 172 3.43 -27.98 -4.40
N ARG A 173 3.30 -27.28 -3.25
CA ARG A 173 4.42 -26.77 -2.49
C ARG A 173 4.69 -27.67 -1.29
N SER A 174 5.95 -27.89 -0.99
CA SER A 174 6.42 -28.63 0.19
C SER A 174 7.24 -27.72 1.08
N THR A 175 6.81 -26.46 1.24
CA THR A 175 7.53 -25.42 2.01
C THR A 175 7.94 -25.95 3.37
N ASN A 176 9.22 -25.83 3.72
CA ASN A 176 9.76 -26.39 4.96
C ASN A 176 10.80 -25.45 5.57
N GLY A 177 10.49 -24.85 6.72
CA GLY A 177 11.35 -23.95 7.46
C GLY A 177 10.59 -22.79 8.06
N SER A 178 10.95 -22.38 9.27
CA SER A 178 10.28 -21.35 10.08
C SER A 178 11.00 -20.00 10.09
N VAL A 179 12.17 -19.87 9.46
CA VAL A 179 12.88 -18.59 9.36
C VAL A 179 12.30 -17.77 8.22
N PHE A 180 11.59 -16.71 8.58
CA PHE A 180 11.06 -15.72 7.63
C PHE A 180 12.06 -14.59 7.46
N ARG A 181 12.41 -14.29 6.21
CA ARG A 181 13.33 -13.22 5.84
C ARG A 181 12.58 -12.12 5.11
N LEU A 182 12.81 -10.88 5.52
CA LEU A 182 12.44 -9.69 4.75
C LEU A 182 13.69 -9.17 4.04
N GLY A 183 13.57 -8.88 2.76
CA GLY A 183 14.67 -8.31 1.98
C GLY A 183 15.64 -9.33 1.44
N GLU A 184 15.37 -10.63 1.60
CA GLU A 184 16.24 -11.69 1.11
C GLU A 184 15.43 -12.94 0.74
N ILE A 185 15.88 -13.63 -0.32
CA ILE A 185 15.46 -14.98 -0.69
C ILE A 185 16.71 -15.86 -0.75
N ASN A 186 17.23 -16.24 0.41
CA ASN A 186 18.36 -17.15 0.52
C ASN A 186 19.57 -16.79 -0.39
N THR A 187 19.84 -15.49 -0.52
CA THR A 187 20.93 -14.92 -1.32
C THR A 187 21.62 -13.82 -0.52
N THR A 188 22.79 -13.37 -0.99
CA THR A 188 23.51 -12.22 -0.41
C THR A 188 23.06 -10.88 -1.00
N ILE A 189 22.15 -10.88 -1.97
CA ILE A 189 21.64 -9.68 -2.62
C ILE A 189 20.41 -9.24 -1.86
N GLY A 190 20.48 -8.09 -1.24
CA GLY A 190 19.38 -7.50 -0.50
C GLY A 190 18.46 -6.67 -1.38
N ILE A 191 17.49 -6.05 -0.75
CA ILE A 191 16.48 -5.16 -1.32
C ILE A 191 16.85 -3.70 -0.99
N ASN A 192 16.45 -2.76 -1.85
CA ASN A 192 16.40 -1.35 -1.53
C ASN A 192 14.96 -0.85 -1.64
N ALA A 193 14.23 -1.00 -0.56
CA ALA A 193 12.81 -0.64 -0.48
C ALA A 193 12.40 -0.29 0.95
N ASP A 194 11.27 0.38 1.08
CA ASP A 194 10.54 0.55 2.32
C ASP A 194 9.41 -0.49 2.37
N VAL A 195 9.21 -1.11 3.52
CA VAL A 195 8.16 -2.13 3.72
C VAL A 195 7.27 -1.76 4.91
N ASP A 196 6.00 -2.17 4.83
CA ASP A 196 5.01 -1.85 5.84
C ASP A 196 3.91 -2.91 5.88
N ASP A 197 3.21 -3.03 7.02
CA ASP A 197 2.05 -3.90 7.24
C ASP A 197 2.19 -5.31 6.66
N LEU A 198 3.21 -6.06 7.11
CA LEU A 198 3.33 -7.48 6.80
C LEU A 198 2.30 -8.28 7.60
N LYS A 199 1.45 -9.03 6.90
CA LYS A 199 0.44 -9.91 7.48
C LYS A 199 0.55 -11.32 6.93
N ILE A 200 0.50 -12.30 7.81
CA ILE A 200 0.56 -13.73 7.47
C ILE A 200 -0.70 -14.40 8.01
N TYR A 201 -1.37 -15.17 7.16
CA TYR A 201 -2.59 -15.91 7.48
C TYR A 201 -2.39 -17.40 7.18
N ASP A 202 -3.07 -18.26 7.90
CA ASP A 202 -3.06 -19.72 7.76
C ASP A 202 -4.19 -20.27 6.87
N PHE A 203 -4.80 -19.40 6.09
CA PHE A 203 -5.80 -19.74 5.07
C PHE A 203 -5.56 -18.95 3.78
N ALA A 204 -6.11 -19.44 2.66
CA ALA A 204 -6.08 -18.73 1.39
C ALA A 204 -7.28 -17.79 1.29
N MET A 205 -7.02 -16.49 1.17
CA MET A 205 -8.06 -15.49 0.92
C MET A 205 -8.69 -15.68 -0.45
N THR A 206 -10.00 -15.42 -0.53
CA THR A 206 -10.69 -15.27 -1.81
C THR A 206 -10.26 -13.97 -2.49
N PRO A 207 -10.50 -13.81 -3.81
CA PRO A 207 -10.21 -12.55 -4.51
C PRO A 207 -10.90 -11.32 -3.88
N GLU A 208 -12.15 -11.51 -3.39
CA GLU A 208 -12.92 -10.47 -2.71
C GLU A 208 -12.26 -10.06 -1.40
N GLN A 209 -11.81 -11.03 -0.59
CA GLN A 209 -11.11 -10.78 0.66
C GLN A 209 -9.77 -10.06 0.45
N VAL A 210 -9.02 -10.42 -0.60
CA VAL A 210 -7.77 -9.72 -0.96
C VAL A 210 -8.06 -8.28 -1.38
N LYS A 211 -9.12 -8.06 -2.14
CA LYS A 211 -9.56 -6.72 -2.52
C LYS A 211 -9.97 -5.90 -1.30
N ASP A 212 -10.77 -6.48 -0.41
CA ASP A 212 -11.24 -5.79 0.80
C ASP A 212 -10.07 -5.45 1.73
N LEU A 213 -9.09 -6.35 1.88
CA LEU A 213 -7.86 -6.08 2.64
C LEU A 213 -7.13 -4.84 2.09
N TYR A 214 -6.90 -4.80 0.78
CA TYR A 214 -6.28 -3.65 0.12
C TYR A 214 -7.09 -2.36 0.30
N GLU A 215 -8.41 -2.39 0.05
CA GLU A 215 -9.28 -1.22 0.14
C GLU A 215 -9.32 -0.62 1.55
N ASN A 216 -9.21 -1.46 2.58
CA ASN A 216 -9.19 -1.03 3.98
C ASN A 216 -7.82 -0.46 4.40
N GLU A 217 -6.73 -0.87 3.75
CA GLU A 217 -5.36 -0.47 4.12
C GLU A 217 -4.77 0.62 3.22
N LYS A 218 -5.33 0.81 2.02
CA LYS A 218 -4.80 1.83 1.11
C LYS A 218 -4.89 3.21 1.75
N PRO A 219 -3.90 4.09 1.49
CA PRO A 219 -3.94 5.44 2.01
C PRO A 219 -5.25 6.10 1.65
N VAL A 220 -6.01 6.50 2.66
CA VAL A 220 -7.11 7.43 2.43
C VAL A 220 -6.45 8.74 2.03
N LEU A 221 -6.61 9.17 0.80
CA LEU A 221 -6.30 10.54 0.43
C LEU A 221 -7.17 11.42 1.33
N SER A 222 -6.69 11.74 2.53
CA SER A 222 -7.30 12.77 3.34
C SER A 222 -7.21 14.03 2.47
N VAL A 223 -8.31 14.40 1.85
CA VAL A 223 -8.50 15.81 1.55
C VAL A 223 -8.32 16.48 2.90
N ALA A 224 -7.16 17.12 3.10
CA ALA A 224 -6.92 17.87 4.31
C ALA A 224 -8.05 18.91 4.38
N THR A 225 -9.08 18.58 5.13
CA THR A 225 -9.99 19.59 5.67
C THR A 225 -9.11 20.37 6.63
N ALA A 226 -8.52 21.47 6.12
CA ALA A 226 -7.91 22.46 6.97
C ALA A 226 -8.91 22.73 8.12
N PRO A 227 -8.46 22.81 9.38
CA PRO A 227 -9.35 23.18 10.46
C PRO A 227 -10.04 24.47 10.02
N VAL A 228 -11.37 24.44 9.98
CA VAL A 228 -12.16 25.66 9.75
C VAL A 228 -11.97 26.49 11.00
N GLU A 229 -10.94 27.34 11.02
CA GLU A 229 -10.89 28.44 11.93
C GLU A 229 -12.09 29.31 11.58
N GLN A 230 -13.06 29.37 12.49
CA GLN A 230 -14.20 30.29 12.40
C GLN A 230 -13.68 31.74 12.46
N THR A 231 -13.19 32.24 11.35
CA THR A 231 -13.00 33.67 11.20
C THR A 231 -14.38 34.30 11.01
N LYS A 232 -14.77 35.15 11.98
CA LYS A 232 -15.95 36.01 11.92
C LYS A 232 -16.04 36.64 10.53
N ALA A 233 -17.08 36.27 9.77
CA ALA A 233 -17.33 36.82 8.46
C ALA A 233 -17.65 38.32 8.61
N THR A 234 -16.74 39.18 8.20
CA THR A 234 -17.04 40.59 7.95
C THR A 234 -17.66 40.65 6.56
N VAL A 235 -18.97 40.91 6.51
CA VAL A 235 -19.70 41.06 5.25
C VAL A 235 -19.22 42.35 4.59
N VAL A 236 -18.37 42.24 3.59
CA VAL A 236 -18.11 43.32 2.64
C VAL A 236 -19.13 43.22 1.53
N LYS A 237 -20.02 44.20 1.40
CA LYS A 237 -20.98 44.29 0.29
C LYS A 237 -20.21 44.46 -1.02
N GLY A 238 -20.02 43.39 -1.76
CA GLY A 238 -19.51 43.38 -3.12
C GLY A 238 -20.66 43.28 -4.12
N LYS A 239 -20.63 44.12 -5.14
CA LYS A 239 -21.56 44.27 -6.22
C LYS A 239 -21.65 42.95 -7.03
N VAL A 240 -22.83 42.42 -7.26
CA VAL A 240 -23.11 41.24 -8.10
C VAL A 240 -22.66 41.55 -9.53
N VAL A 241 -21.69 40.81 -10.06
CA VAL A 241 -21.32 40.84 -11.47
C VAL A 241 -21.86 39.58 -12.12
N LYS A 242 -22.50 39.77 -13.28
CA LYS A 242 -23.12 38.70 -14.08
C LYS A 242 -22.12 37.60 -14.48
N PRO A 243 -22.57 36.35 -14.68
CA PRO A 243 -21.71 35.26 -15.08
C PRO A 243 -21.16 35.49 -16.50
N GLY A 244 -19.85 35.49 -16.65
CA GLY A 244 -19.21 35.63 -17.95
C GLY A 244 -17.75 36.10 -17.96
N ASN A 245 -17.19 36.57 -16.87
CA ASN A 245 -15.78 36.98 -16.84
C ASN A 245 -15.08 36.38 -15.64
N GLY A 246 -14.02 35.62 -15.92
CA GLY A 246 -13.17 35.02 -14.92
C GLY A 246 -12.63 36.02 -13.90
N THR A 247 -12.80 35.72 -12.63
CA THR A 247 -12.39 36.60 -11.55
C THR A 247 -10.89 36.39 -11.30
N ILE A 248 -10.10 37.45 -11.56
CA ILE A 248 -8.70 37.51 -11.09
C ILE A 248 -8.75 37.74 -9.58
N ILE A 249 -8.25 36.79 -8.78
CA ILE A 249 -8.04 37.02 -7.35
C ILE A 249 -6.70 37.72 -7.19
N THR A 250 -6.71 39.05 -7.21
CA THR A 250 -5.58 39.86 -6.76
C THR A 250 -5.86 40.26 -5.30
N SER A 251 -5.06 39.78 -4.37
CA SER A 251 -5.07 40.33 -3.02
C SER A 251 -4.08 41.48 -2.93
N SER A 252 -4.58 42.70 -2.97
CA SER A 252 -3.88 43.85 -2.41
C SER A 252 -4.40 44.00 -0.97
N ASP A 253 -3.70 43.39 -0.03
CA ASP A 253 -3.43 43.96 1.27
C ASP A 253 -2.76 42.96 2.20
N VAL A 254 -1.61 43.39 2.72
CA VAL A 254 -0.91 42.93 3.92
C VAL A 254 -0.37 41.50 3.96
N ASN A 255 0.93 41.38 3.67
CA ASN A 255 1.89 40.35 4.13
C ASN A 255 1.48 38.85 4.17
N THR A 256 0.61 38.40 3.29
CA THR A 256 0.36 36.97 3.10
C THR A 256 0.67 36.59 1.66
N THR A 257 1.75 35.85 1.44
CA THR A 257 2.03 35.27 0.14
C THR A 257 1.10 34.07 -0.06
N LYS A 258 0.11 34.19 -0.95
CA LYS A 258 -0.74 33.08 -1.36
C LYS A 258 -0.15 32.45 -2.60
N SER A 259 0.10 31.14 -2.59
CA SER A 259 0.46 30.39 -3.77
C SER A 259 -0.69 29.46 -4.16
N VAL A 260 -0.97 29.39 -5.45
CA VAL A 260 -1.98 28.51 -6.03
C VAL A 260 -1.29 27.47 -6.91
N GLU A 261 -1.57 26.21 -6.67
CA GLU A 261 -1.08 25.10 -7.47
C GLU A 261 -2.27 24.37 -8.09
N ILE A 262 -2.18 24.05 -9.39
CA ILE A 262 -3.24 23.34 -10.12
C ILE A 262 -2.72 22.00 -10.56
N TYR A 263 -3.53 20.96 -10.32
CA TYR A 263 -3.22 19.58 -10.66
C TYR A 263 -4.32 19.01 -11.56
N SER A 264 -3.94 18.19 -12.56
CA SER A 264 -4.84 17.34 -13.33
C SER A 264 -4.28 15.92 -13.31
N GLN A 265 -5.15 14.94 -13.03
CA GLN A 265 -4.79 13.51 -12.97
C GLN A 265 -3.59 13.23 -12.06
N GLY A 266 -3.46 13.97 -10.95
CA GLY A 266 -2.37 13.81 -9.99
C GLY A 266 -1.05 14.50 -10.38
N GLN A 267 -0.96 15.13 -11.57
CA GLN A 267 0.22 15.87 -11.99
C GLN A 267 0.02 17.38 -11.81
N LYS A 268 1.04 18.07 -11.29
CA LYS A 268 1.05 19.51 -11.18
C LYS A 268 1.21 20.13 -12.59
N ILE A 269 0.19 20.90 -13.01
CA ILE A 269 0.21 21.54 -14.32
C ILE A 269 0.82 22.93 -14.22
N VAL A 270 0.43 23.71 -13.22
CA VAL A 270 0.88 25.08 -13.03
C VAL A 270 0.97 25.42 -11.54
N GLY A 271 1.94 26.27 -11.18
CA GLY A 271 2.08 26.86 -9.87
C GLY A 271 2.71 28.24 -9.96
N GLY A 272 2.18 29.21 -9.20
CA GLY A 272 2.68 30.59 -9.16
C GLY A 272 1.70 31.58 -8.51
N ASN A 273 2.11 32.84 -8.44
CA ASN A 273 1.36 33.90 -7.75
C ASN A 273 0.28 34.58 -8.61
N ALA A 274 0.20 34.30 -9.91
CA ALA A 274 -0.84 34.82 -10.81
C ALA A 274 -1.15 33.82 -11.92
N MET A 275 -2.42 33.50 -12.11
CA MET A 275 -2.87 32.59 -13.14
C MET A 275 -4.28 32.92 -13.59
N ASN A 276 -4.52 32.83 -14.89
CA ASN A 276 -5.85 32.95 -15.46
C ASN A 276 -6.43 31.54 -15.68
N ILE A 277 -7.53 31.24 -14.97
CA ILE A 277 -8.22 29.94 -15.06
C ILE A 277 -8.79 29.70 -16.47
N ASN A 278 -9.05 30.76 -17.23
CA ASN A 278 -9.57 30.66 -18.59
C ASN A 278 -8.56 30.10 -19.62
N ASP A 279 -7.28 30.03 -19.26
CA ASP A 279 -6.23 29.47 -20.12
C ASP A 279 -6.10 27.94 -19.97
N LEU A 280 -6.87 27.32 -19.07
CA LEU A 280 -6.88 25.88 -18.87
C LEU A 280 -7.83 25.19 -19.87
N PRO A 281 -7.41 24.05 -20.47
CA PRO A 281 -8.30 23.22 -21.27
C PRO A 281 -9.52 22.75 -20.46
N GLU A 282 -10.63 22.43 -21.13
CA GLU A 282 -11.77 21.81 -20.43
C GLU A 282 -11.35 20.52 -19.72
N GLY A 283 -11.64 20.40 -18.43
CA GLY A 283 -11.25 19.25 -17.61
C GLY A 283 -11.55 19.42 -16.13
N THR A 284 -11.29 18.35 -15.37
CA THR A 284 -11.39 18.37 -13.91
C THR A 284 -10.02 18.66 -13.31
N TYR A 285 -9.95 19.68 -12.47
CA TYR A 285 -8.72 20.14 -11.83
C TYR A 285 -8.85 20.16 -10.30
N LEU A 286 -7.74 19.85 -9.62
CA LEU A 286 -7.61 20.04 -8.19
C LEU A 286 -6.84 21.34 -7.94
N LEU A 287 -7.43 22.24 -7.16
CA LEU A 287 -6.82 23.51 -6.78
C LEU A 287 -6.26 23.41 -5.36
N LYS A 288 -4.95 23.61 -5.20
CA LYS A 288 -4.31 23.72 -3.89
C LYS A 288 -3.91 25.17 -3.64
N VAL A 289 -4.50 25.78 -2.63
CA VAL A 289 -4.19 27.15 -2.20
C VAL A 289 -3.41 27.09 -0.90
N SER A 290 -2.19 27.62 -0.89
CA SER A 290 -1.36 27.71 0.31
C SER A 290 -1.19 29.18 0.71
N SER A 291 -1.46 29.50 1.99
CA SER A 291 -1.21 30.82 2.55
C SER A 291 -0.15 30.71 3.65
N LEU A 292 0.91 31.52 3.56
CA LEU A 292 1.88 31.68 4.65
C LEU A 292 1.50 32.92 5.45
N SER A 293 1.18 32.76 6.73
CA SER A 293 1.12 33.86 7.69
C SER A 293 2.42 33.91 8.48
N LEU A 294 3.11 35.05 8.46
CA LEU A 294 4.24 35.32 9.34
C LEU A 294 3.69 35.75 10.69
N ILE A 295 3.95 34.97 11.74
CA ILE A 295 3.75 35.39 13.13
C ILE A 295 5.05 36.06 13.55
N HIS A 296 5.00 37.38 13.78
CA HIS A 296 6.06 38.05 14.49
C HIS A 296 5.90 37.78 15.98
N ILE A 297 6.92 37.15 16.57
CA ILE A 297 7.11 37.03 18.02
C ILE A 297 7.86 38.28 18.50
#